data_ef8c9800634ec5ba7e1276653a13ebd8
#
_entry.id   ef8c9800634ec5ba7e1276653a13ebd8
#
_cell.length_a   1.000
_cell.length_b   1.000
_cell.length_c   1.000
_cell.angle_alpha   90.00
_cell.angle_beta   90.00
_cell.angle_gamma   90.00
#
_symmetry.space_group_name_H-M   'P 1'
#
loop_
_entity.id
_entity.type
_entity.pdbx_description
1 polymer ?
#
loop_
_entity_poly.entity_id
_entity_poly.type
_entity_poly.pdbx_seq_one_letter_code
_entity_poly.pdbx_strand_id
1 'polypeptide(L)'
;MILFVFEGARREPMLFESIKYLFFEKETDTIVYSFGNNIYNLYKQIMELGTGDIVSLLREIHQGNEENPFKDIANSSDFAEIYLFFDYDLQHKFLSLEEINIRLKDMLELFDDETSNGKLYINYPMIESIRYTKELPDENYYKYTVSCADCRNFKRLSCEFCHYDNLDFILIDRHRTPKICSNAKDCWEHLKTMNVSKANYICTGENIM
;
A
#
# COMPACT_ATOMS: atom_id res chain seq x y z
N MET A 1 18.11 1.99 -8.11
CA MET A 1 16.70 1.91 -8.58
C MET A 1 15.84 1.33 -7.46
N ILE A 2 14.62 1.83 -7.25
CA ILE A 2 13.67 1.34 -6.22
C ILE A 2 12.42 0.83 -6.92
N LEU A 3 11.93 -0.34 -6.52
CA LEU A 3 10.68 -0.92 -7.03
C LEU A 3 9.53 -0.72 -6.04
N PHE A 4 8.41 -0.20 -6.54
CA PHE A 4 7.14 -0.12 -5.81
C PHE A 4 6.10 -0.99 -6.51
N VAL A 5 5.60 -2.00 -5.80
CA VAL A 5 4.56 -2.92 -6.26
C VAL A 5 3.27 -2.58 -5.52
N PHE A 6 2.24 -2.18 -6.24
CA PHE A 6 0.92 -1.86 -5.68
C PHE A 6 -0.12 -2.89 -6.10
N GLU A 7 -1.07 -3.18 -5.22
CA GLU A 7 -2.21 -4.01 -5.56
C GLU A 7 -3.03 -3.40 -6.69
N GLY A 8 -3.46 -2.15 -6.53
CA GLY A 8 -4.33 -1.46 -7.47
C GLY A 8 -3.59 -0.64 -8.53
N ALA A 9 -4.29 -0.41 -9.65
CA ALA A 9 -3.73 0.31 -10.79
C ALA A 9 -3.99 1.82 -10.79
N ARG A 10 -4.70 2.36 -9.80
CA ARG A 10 -5.09 3.78 -9.79
C ARG A 10 -4.80 4.51 -8.49
N ARG A 11 -5.41 4.10 -7.39
CA ARG A 11 -5.38 4.86 -6.12
C ARG A 11 -3.98 4.91 -5.53
N GLU A 12 -3.35 3.77 -5.35
CA GLU A 12 -2.03 3.65 -4.75
C GLU A 12 -0.95 4.36 -5.58
N PRO A 13 -0.85 4.14 -6.92
CA PRO A 13 0.08 4.92 -7.74
C PRO A 13 -0.15 6.43 -7.68
N MET A 14 -1.41 6.90 -7.63
CA MET A 14 -1.69 8.33 -7.49
C MET A 14 -1.22 8.89 -6.15
N LEU A 15 -1.43 8.17 -5.05
CA LEU A 15 -0.92 8.56 -3.73
C LEU A 15 0.61 8.56 -3.73
N PHE A 16 1.22 7.54 -4.31
CA PHE A 16 2.68 7.45 -4.41
C PHE A 16 3.28 8.61 -5.20
N GLU A 17 2.68 9.02 -6.33
CA GLU A 17 3.14 10.18 -7.09
C GLU A 17 3.17 11.46 -6.24
N SER A 18 2.20 11.64 -5.35
CA SER A 18 2.19 12.75 -4.39
C SER A 18 3.35 12.65 -3.39
N ILE A 19 3.55 11.47 -2.82
CA ILE A 19 4.66 11.21 -1.88
C ILE A 19 6.00 11.41 -2.59
N LYS A 20 6.17 10.86 -3.79
CA LYS A 20 7.37 11.01 -4.59
C LYS A 20 7.70 12.48 -4.85
N TYR A 21 6.68 13.25 -5.27
CA TYR A 21 6.87 14.68 -5.52
C TYR A 21 7.32 15.47 -4.28
N LEU A 22 6.79 15.13 -3.10
CA LEU A 22 7.00 15.89 -1.87
C LEU A 22 8.28 15.48 -1.11
N PHE A 23 8.69 14.22 -1.21
CA PHE A 23 9.68 13.65 -0.30
C PHE A 23 10.88 12.98 -0.99
N PHE A 24 10.78 12.64 -2.28
CA PHE A 24 11.90 12.04 -2.99
C PHE A 24 12.76 13.09 -3.69
N GLU A 25 14.03 12.80 -3.82
CA GLU A 25 14.90 13.59 -4.69
C GLU A 25 14.53 13.36 -6.16
N LYS A 26 14.71 14.38 -6.99
CA LYS A 26 14.27 14.34 -8.40
C LYS A 26 14.97 13.26 -9.22
N GLU A 27 16.21 12.93 -8.86
CA GLU A 27 17.04 11.93 -9.51
C GLU A 27 16.78 10.50 -9.02
N THR A 28 15.90 10.31 -8.04
CA THR A 28 15.59 8.96 -7.54
C THR A 28 14.94 8.12 -8.62
N ASP A 29 15.64 7.12 -9.10
CA ASP A 29 15.17 6.18 -10.12
C ASP A 29 14.21 5.16 -9.50
N THR A 30 12.96 5.16 -9.97
CA THR A 30 11.89 4.33 -9.41
C THR A 30 11.10 3.64 -10.51
N ILE A 31 10.79 2.36 -10.30
CA ILE A 31 9.78 1.63 -11.08
C ILE A 31 8.51 1.51 -10.23
N VAL A 32 7.38 1.87 -10.81
CA VAL A 32 6.05 1.70 -10.21
C VAL A 32 5.31 0.64 -11.00
N TYR A 33 4.97 -0.45 -10.34
CA TYR A 33 4.26 -1.57 -10.93
C TYR A 33 2.92 -1.80 -10.21
N SER A 34 1.87 -2.02 -10.98
CA SER A 34 0.55 -2.38 -10.46
C SER A 34 0.28 -3.86 -10.73
N PHE A 35 0.19 -4.65 -9.67
CA PHE A 35 -0.04 -6.09 -9.76
C PHE A 35 -1.43 -6.42 -10.33
N GLY A 36 -2.42 -5.56 -10.02
CA GLY A 36 -3.78 -5.67 -10.57
C GLY A 36 -4.62 -6.78 -9.97
N ASN A 37 -4.15 -7.40 -8.89
CA ASN A 37 -4.85 -8.47 -8.19
C ASN A 37 -4.50 -8.46 -6.70
N ASN A 38 -5.28 -9.18 -5.88
CA ASN A 38 -5.10 -9.17 -4.43
C ASN A 38 -3.90 -10.01 -3.96
N ILE A 39 -3.53 -9.82 -2.69
CA ILE A 39 -2.40 -10.48 -2.07
C ILE A 39 -2.49 -12.02 -2.08
N TYR A 40 -3.71 -12.59 -2.02
CA TYR A 40 -3.90 -14.05 -2.03
C TYR A 40 -3.63 -14.65 -3.40
N ASN A 41 -3.85 -13.89 -4.48
CA ASN A 41 -3.42 -14.29 -5.81
C ASN A 41 -1.89 -14.22 -5.95
N LEU A 42 -1.25 -13.23 -5.37
CA LEU A 42 0.21 -13.17 -5.30
C LEU A 42 0.76 -14.40 -4.57
N TYR A 43 0.22 -14.72 -3.38
CA TYR A 43 0.58 -15.92 -2.62
C TYR A 43 0.44 -17.19 -3.46
N LYS A 44 -0.71 -17.34 -4.14
CA LYS A 44 -0.96 -18.51 -4.99
C LYS A 44 0.09 -18.64 -6.09
N GLN A 45 0.42 -17.56 -6.78
CA GLN A 45 1.42 -17.57 -7.87
C GLN A 45 2.81 -17.90 -7.35
N ILE A 46 3.21 -17.39 -6.19
CA ILE A 46 4.47 -17.76 -5.53
C ILE A 46 4.53 -19.27 -5.27
N MET A 47 3.45 -19.85 -4.74
CA MET A 47 3.39 -21.30 -4.47
C MET A 47 3.38 -22.14 -5.74
N GLU A 48 2.70 -21.69 -6.80
CA GLU A 48 2.63 -22.41 -8.07
C GLU A 48 3.95 -22.40 -8.85
N LEU A 49 4.65 -21.27 -8.85
CA LEU A 49 5.92 -21.11 -9.55
C LEU A 49 7.12 -21.59 -8.75
N GLY A 50 6.94 -21.75 -7.43
CA GLY A 50 8.00 -22.21 -6.54
C GLY A 50 9.19 -21.26 -6.44
N THR A 51 8.99 -19.98 -6.81
CA THR A 51 10.01 -18.94 -6.68
C THR A 51 9.66 -18.02 -5.52
N GLY A 52 10.65 -17.77 -4.65
CA GLY A 52 10.52 -16.74 -3.61
C GLY A 52 10.95 -15.34 -4.07
N ASP A 53 11.53 -15.21 -5.26
CA ASP A 53 12.00 -13.92 -5.80
C ASP A 53 10.85 -13.19 -6.51
N ILE A 54 10.49 -12.01 -5.97
CA ILE A 54 9.36 -11.22 -6.48
C ILE A 54 9.58 -10.74 -7.92
N VAL A 55 10.80 -10.35 -8.28
CA VAL A 55 11.10 -9.83 -9.62
C VAL A 55 11.05 -10.95 -10.66
N SER A 56 11.57 -12.12 -10.32
CA SER A 56 11.47 -13.32 -11.16
C SER A 56 10.01 -13.70 -11.40
N LEU A 57 9.17 -13.65 -10.37
CA LEU A 57 7.73 -13.87 -10.47
C LEU A 57 7.06 -12.87 -11.42
N LEU A 58 7.30 -11.56 -11.21
CA LEU A 58 6.68 -10.50 -12.03
C LEU A 58 7.14 -10.60 -13.48
N ARG A 59 8.39 -10.96 -13.74
CA ARG A 59 8.91 -11.19 -15.10
C ARG A 59 8.21 -12.37 -15.77
N GLU A 60 7.96 -13.46 -15.04
CA GLU A 60 7.31 -14.65 -15.57
C GLU A 60 5.83 -14.40 -15.90
N ILE A 61 5.12 -13.66 -15.05
CA ILE A 61 3.74 -13.23 -15.30
C ILE A 61 3.63 -12.45 -16.64
N HIS A 62 4.66 -11.70 -17.00
CA HIS A 62 4.74 -10.91 -18.23
C HIS A 62 5.50 -11.58 -19.36
N GLN A 63 5.79 -12.87 -19.26
CA GLN A 63 6.49 -13.60 -20.31
C GLN A 63 5.75 -13.50 -21.65
N GLY A 64 6.47 -13.09 -22.70
CA GLY A 64 5.88 -12.90 -24.03
C GLY A 64 5.23 -11.53 -24.27
N ASN A 65 5.21 -10.65 -23.28
CA ASN A 65 4.76 -9.26 -23.46
C ASN A 65 5.97 -8.38 -23.86
N GLU A 66 5.90 -7.71 -25.02
CA GLU A 66 6.95 -6.80 -25.49
C GLU A 66 7.16 -5.59 -24.54
N GLU A 67 6.12 -5.18 -23.85
CA GLU A 67 6.12 -4.06 -22.87
C GLU A 67 6.47 -4.53 -21.44
N ASN A 68 7.03 -5.73 -21.27
CA ASN A 68 7.41 -6.23 -19.96
C ASN A 68 8.46 -5.32 -19.29
N PRO A 69 8.12 -4.63 -18.19
CA PRO A 69 9.05 -3.71 -17.53
C PRO A 69 10.24 -4.42 -16.86
N PHE A 70 10.15 -5.74 -16.69
CA PHE A 70 11.16 -6.57 -16.02
C PHE A 70 12.00 -7.42 -16.99
N LYS A 71 11.86 -7.23 -18.31
CA LYS A 71 12.52 -8.10 -19.32
C LYS A 71 14.05 -8.11 -19.19
N ASP A 72 14.65 -6.98 -18.84
CA ASP A 72 16.09 -6.78 -18.74
C ASP A 72 16.60 -6.87 -17.29
N ILE A 73 15.72 -7.21 -16.33
CA ILE A 73 16.00 -7.30 -14.90
C ILE A 73 16.07 -8.78 -14.52
N ALA A 74 17.19 -9.20 -13.94
CA ALA A 74 17.42 -10.63 -13.66
C ALA A 74 16.63 -11.11 -12.43
N ASN A 75 16.72 -10.40 -11.31
CA ASN A 75 16.11 -10.75 -10.04
C ASN A 75 16.03 -9.53 -9.08
N SER A 76 15.58 -9.76 -7.86
CA SER A 76 15.41 -8.71 -6.83
C SER A 76 16.72 -7.97 -6.51
N SER A 77 17.89 -8.59 -6.65
CA SER A 77 19.18 -7.93 -6.32
C SER A 77 19.57 -6.79 -7.28
N ASP A 78 18.85 -6.62 -8.39
CA ASP A 78 19.03 -5.49 -9.31
C ASP A 78 18.39 -4.19 -8.78
N PHE A 79 17.60 -4.30 -7.72
CA PHE A 79 17.00 -3.17 -7.00
C PHE A 79 17.75 -2.89 -5.71
N ALA A 80 17.88 -1.61 -5.36
CA ALA A 80 18.37 -1.20 -4.05
C ALA A 80 17.33 -1.49 -2.96
N GLU A 81 16.06 -1.27 -3.28
CA GLU A 81 14.94 -1.48 -2.36
C GLU A 81 13.71 -1.89 -3.14
N ILE A 82 12.88 -2.73 -2.53
CA ILE A 82 11.60 -3.21 -3.07
C ILE A 82 10.51 -3.07 -2.00
N TYR A 83 9.41 -2.41 -2.35
CA TYR A 83 8.27 -2.17 -1.48
C TYR A 83 6.99 -2.71 -2.11
N LEU A 84 6.25 -3.56 -1.36
CA LEU A 84 4.99 -4.14 -1.78
C LEU A 84 3.86 -3.58 -0.91
N PHE A 85 2.79 -3.07 -1.53
CA PHE A 85 1.63 -2.51 -0.84
C PHE A 85 0.36 -3.22 -1.30
N PHE A 86 -0.26 -3.94 -0.38
CA PHE A 86 -1.46 -4.71 -0.63
C PHE A 86 -2.52 -4.45 0.44
N ASP A 87 -3.78 -4.61 0.07
CA ASP A 87 -4.89 -4.53 1.02
C ASP A 87 -5.02 -5.83 1.82
N TYR A 88 -5.52 -5.73 3.06
CA TYR A 88 -5.77 -6.92 3.90
C TYR A 88 -6.85 -7.82 3.32
N ASP A 89 -7.81 -7.27 2.61
CA ASP A 89 -8.90 -7.94 1.88
C ASP A 89 -9.58 -9.09 2.64
N LEU A 90 -10.17 -8.78 3.80
CA LEU A 90 -10.94 -9.70 4.66
C LEU A 90 -12.08 -10.43 3.96
N GLN A 91 -12.38 -10.07 2.70
CA GLN A 91 -13.59 -10.48 2.01
C GLN A 91 -13.37 -11.61 1.01
N HIS A 92 -12.27 -12.32 1.12
CA HIS A 92 -11.99 -13.42 0.23
C HIS A 92 -13.10 -14.49 0.35
N LYS A 93 -13.82 -14.73 -0.76
CA LYS A 93 -15.04 -15.57 -0.77
C LYS A 93 -14.79 -17.02 -0.37
N PHE A 94 -13.56 -17.50 -0.48
CA PHE A 94 -13.19 -18.91 -0.38
C PHE A 94 -12.22 -19.23 0.75
N LEU A 95 -11.78 -18.23 1.50
CA LEU A 95 -10.84 -18.42 2.60
C LEU A 95 -11.51 -18.09 3.93
N SER A 96 -11.27 -18.90 4.94
CA SER A 96 -11.58 -18.60 6.31
C SER A 96 -10.65 -17.50 6.85
N LEU A 97 -11.03 -16.83 7.93
CA LEU A 97 -10.19 -15.83 8.59
C LEU A 97 -8.85 -16.44 9.06
N GLU A 98 -8.86 -17.69 9.51
CA GLU A 98 -7.66 -18.40 9.91
C GLU A 98 -6.70 -18.62 8.74
N GLU A 99 -7.22 -19.09 7.60
CA GLU A 99 -6.42 -19.27 6.37
C GLU A 99 -5.87 -17.96 5.85
N ILE A 100 -6.67 -16.89 5.90
CA ILE A 100 -6.24 -15.53 5.57
C ILE A 100 -5.02 -15.14 6.42
N ASN A 101 -5.12 -15.29 7.74
CA ASN A 101 -4.06 -14.89 8.65
C ASN A 101 -2.79 -15.74 8.48
N ILE A 102 -2.92 -17.05 8.23
CA ILE A 102 -1.78 -17.93 7.95
C ILE A 102 -1.05 -17.44 6.69
N ARG A 103 -1.77 -17.25 5.58
CA ARG A 103 -1.16 -16.80 4.31
C ARG A 103 -0.51 -15.43 4.42
N LEU A 104 -1.14 -14.51 5.13
CA LEU A 104 -0.55 -13.19 5.36
C LEU A 104 0.72 -13.28 6.21
N LYS A 105 0.75 -14.15 7.20
CA LYS A 105 1.95 -14.39 7.99
C LYS A 105 3.09 -14.93 7.14
N ASP A 106 2.81 -15.95 6.32
CA ASP A 106 3.79 -16.51 5.40
C ASP A 106 4.34 -15.44 4.43
N MET A 107 3.45 -14.56 3.92
CA MET A 107 3.84 -13.48 3.03
C MET A 107 4.69 -12.41 3.73
N LEU A 108 4.37 -12.08 4.98
CA LEU A 108 5.16 -11.13 5.78
C LEU A 108 6.53 -11.68 6.15
N GLU A 109 6.63 -13.00 6.34
CA GLU A 109 7.91 -13.69 6.58
C GLU A 109 8.77 -13.79 5.29
N LEU A 110 8.11 -13.94 4.13
CA LEU A 110 8.80 -14.00 2.83
C LEU A 110 9.30 -12.63 2.37
N PHE A 111 8.55 -11.58 2.67
CA PHE A 111 8.82 -10.20 2.28
C PHE A 111 9.03 -9.32 3.52
N ASP A 112 10.11 -9.54 4.21
CA ASP A 112 10.44 -8.90 5.49
C ASP A 112 11.55 -7.83 5.38
N ASP A 113 12.27 -7.76 4.25
CA ASP A 113 13.42 -6.89 4.05
C ASP A 113 13.39 -6.22 2.67
N GLU A 114 13.31 -4.89 2.67
CA GLU A 114 13.29 -4.05 1.46
C GLU A 114 14.54 -4.18 0.60
N THR A 115 15.67 -4.51 1.19
CA THR A 115 16.98 -4.63 0.50
C THR A 115 17.26 -6.04 -0.04
N SER A 116 16.36 -6.98 0.23
CA SER A 116 16.46 -8.37 -0.21
C SER A 116 15.38 -8.69 -1.25
N ASN A 117 14.34 -9.42 -0.83
CA ASN A 117 13.24 -9.83 -1.70
C ASN A 117 12.07 -8.83 -1.71
N GLY A 118 12.18 -7.77 -0.94
CA GLY A 118 11.17 -6.75 -0.75
C GLY A 118 10.48 -6.82 0.61
N LYS A 119 9.85 -5.70 0.97
CA LYS A 119 9.10 -5.57 2.22
C LYS A 119 7.63 -5.35 1.94
N LEU A 120 6.80 -6.22 2.54
CA LEU A 120 5.36 -6.16 2.42
C LEU A 120 4.75 -5.23 3.47
N TYR A 121 3.94 -4.30 2.98
CA TYR A 121 3.08 -3.43 3.78
C TYR A 121 1.63 -3.74 3.49
N ILE A 122 0.84 -3.94 4.55
CA ILE A 122 -0.58 -4.27 4.43
C ILE A 122 -1.44 -3.08 4.84
N ASN A 123 -2.24 -2.59 3.91
CA ASN A 123 -3.24 -1.57 4.17
C ASN A 123 -4.42 -2.19 4.94
N TYR A 124 -4.70 -1.72 6.14
CA TYR A 124 -5.74 -2.31 7.00
C TYR A 124 -6.90 -1.34 7.23
N PRO A 125 -8.13 -1.72 6.88
CA PRO A 125 -8.53 -2.91 6.11
C PRO A 125 -8.20 -2.80 4.61
N MET A 126 -7.96 -1.60 4.09
CA MET A 126 -7.58 -1.29 2.71
C MET A 126 -7.07 0.15 2.61
N ILE A 127 -6.55 0.55 1.45
CA ILE A 127 -5.94 1.87 1.22
C ILE A 127 -6.85 3.05 1.60
N GLU A 128 -8.17 2.89 1.48
CA GLU A 128 -9.12 3.92 1.87
C GLU A 128 -9.11 4.25 3.37
N SER A 129 -8.43 3.48 4.21
CA SER A 129 -8.22 3.79 5.63
C SER A 129 -7.53 5.13 5.86
N ILE A 130 -6.70 5.58 4.90
CA ILE A 130 -6.00 6.88 4.95
C ILE A 130 -6.97 8.07 5.12
N ARG A 131 -8.21 7.94 4.65
CA ARG A 131 -9.23 8.98 4.75
C ARG A 131 -10.34 8.68 5.77
N TYR A 132 -10.22 7.60 6.55
CA TYR A 132 -11.21 7.25 7.58
C TYR A 132 -10.99 8.07 8.84
N THR A 133 -11.13 9.38 8.69
CA THR A 133 -10.91 10.39 9.74
C THR A 133 -11.88 11.57 9.52
N LYS A 134 -12.16 12.35 10.57
CA LYS A 134 -13.10 13.47 10.53
C LYS A 134 -12.43 14.79 10.15
N GLU A 135 -11.20 14.94 10.52
CA GLU A 135 -10.41 16.16 10.30
C GLU A 135 -8.93 15.83 10.16
N LEU A 136 -8.11 16.79 9.82
CA LEU A 136 -6.68 16.60 9.69
C LEU A 136 -5.93 17.81 10.28
N PRO A 137 -5.18 17.63 11.40
CA PRO A 137 -5.07 16.41 12.20
C PRO A 137 -6.34 16.07 13.00
N ASP A 138 -6.53 14.79 13.34
CA ASP A 138 -7.65 14.30 14.17
C ASP A 138 -7.11 13.61 15.42
N GLU A 139 -7.31 14.23 16.57
CA GLU A 139 -6.85 13.72 17.87
C GLU A 139 -7.54 12.42 18.30
N ASN A 140 -8.71 12.09 17.72
CA ASN A 140 -9.46 10.89 18.02
C ASN A 140 -9.24 9.75 17.01
N TYR A 141 -8.41 9.95 16.01
CA TYR A 141 -8.16 8.97 14.94
C TYR A 141 -7.79 7.58 15.48
N TYR A 142 -6.99 7.51 16.54
CA TYR A 142 -6.55 6.25 17.14
C TYR A 142 -7.70 5.38 17.67
N LYS A 143 -8.86 5.97 17.97
CA LYS A 143 -10.06 5.27 18.47
C LYS A 143 -10.97 4.72 17.38
N TYR A 144 -10.80 5.18 16.12
CA TYR A 144 -11.73 4.79 15.07
C TYR A 144 -11.49 3.34 14.64
N THR A 145 -12.53 2.57 14.69
CA THR A 145 -12.54 1.16 14.31
C THR A 145 -13.65 0.90 13.30
N VAL A 146 -13.51 -0.19 12.56
CA VAL A 146 -14.55 -0.72 11.68
C VAL A 146 -14.78 -2.18 12.03
N SER A 147 -16.04 -2.62 12.06
CA SER A 147 -16.34 -4.03 12.32
C SER A 147 -15.98 -4.88 11.09
N CYS A 148 -15.67 -6.16 11.31
CA CYS A 148 -15.44 -7.10 10.19
C CYS A 148 -16.64 -7.17 9.25
N ALA A 149 -17.87 -7.02 9.75
CA ALA A 149 -19.09 -7.01 8.95
C ALA A 149 -19.14 -5.79 8.00
N ASP A 150 -18.62 -4.65 8.45
CA ASP A 150 -18.63 -3.39 7.71
C ASP A 150 -17.47 -3.26 6.72
N CYS A 151 -16.43 -4.09 6.83
CA CYS A 151 -15.27 -4.07 5.93
C CYS A 151 -15.69 -4.20 4.46
N ARG A 152 -16.76 -4.94 4.17
CA ARG A 152 -17.31 -5.07 2.79
C ARG A 152 -17.75 -3.75 2.18
N ASN A 153 -18.16 -2.80 3.00
CA ASN A 153 -18.66 -1.50 2.59
C ASN A 153 -17.66 -0.37 2.92
N PHE A 154 -16.43 -0.72 3.29
CA PHE A 154 -15.48 0.24 3.85
C PHE A 154 -15.19 1.42 2.91
N LYS A 155 -15.12 1.20 1.60
CA LYS A 155 -14.97 2.29 0.62
C LYS A 155 -16.07 3.34 0.76
N ARG A 156 -17.32 2.90 0.89
CA ARG A 156 -18.45 3.81 1.09
C ARG A 156 -18.41 4.45 2.47
N LEU A 157 -18.20 3.65 3.51
CA LEU A 157 -18.10 4.16 4.89
C LEU A 157 -17.00 5.20 5.05
N SER A 158 -15.84 5.00 4.46
CA SER A 158 -14.74 5.97 4.53
C SER A 158 -15.09 7.29 3.84
N CYS A 159 -15.86 7.27 2.74
CA CYS A 159 -16.35 8.49 2.09
C CYS A 159 -17.40 9.21 2.94
N GLU A 160 -18.31 8.48 3.57
CA GLU A 160 -19.37 9.05 4.41
C GLU A 160 -18.83 9.57 5.75
N PHE A 161 -17.78 8.95 6.26
CA PHE A 161 -17.17 9.31 7.54
C PHE A 161 -16.26 10.54 7.44
N CYS A 162 -15.62 10.73 6.29
CA CYS A 162 -14.69 11.83 6.06
C CYS A 162 -15.43 13.16 5.97
N HIS A 163 -15.11 14.12 6.85
CA HIS A 163 -15.68 15.47 6.84
C HIS A 163 -14.80 16.51 6.15
N TYR A 164 -13.52 16.20 5.93
CA TYR A 164 -12.73 17.03 5.04
C TYR A 164 -12.82 16.45 3.63
N ASP A 165 -13.25 17.29 2.74
CA ASP A 165 -13.29 16.94 1.33
C ASP A 165 -11.89 16.76 0.84
N ASN A 166 -11.54 15.57 0.53
CA ASN A 166 -10.46 15.39 -0.39
C ASN A 166 -9.11 15.09 0.19
N LEU A 167 -8.69 14.00 -0.25
CA LEU A 167 -7.29 13.71 -0.50
C LEU A 167 -6.68 14.60 -1.61
N ASP A 168 -7.37 15.64 -2.08
CA ASP A 168 -6.90 16.50 -3.17
C ASP A 168 -5.61 17.24 -2.84
N PHE A 169 -5.38 17.53 -1.56
CA PHE A 169 -4.13 18.15 -1.11
C PHE A 169 -2.95 17.17 -1.06
N ILE A 170 -3.21 15.85 -1.12
CA ILE A 170 -2.20 14.80 -1.15
C ILE A 170 -2.12 14.09 -2.50
N LEU A 171 -3.00 14.38 -3.45
CA LEU A 171 -3.01 13.81 -4.79
C LEU A 171 -2.46 14.81 -5.81
N ILE A 172 -1.69 14.28 -6.75
CA ILE A 172 -1.26 15.01 -7.95
C ILE A 172 -2.25 14.71 -9.06
N ASP A 173 -2.90 15.74 -9.59
CA ASP A 173 -3.74 15.60 -10.77
C ASP A 173 -2.85 15.34 -12.00
N ARG A 174 -2.94 14.16 -12.60
CA ARG A 174 -2.16 13.77 -13.78
C ARG A 174 -2.47 14.60 -15.04
N HIS A 175 -3.63 15.25 -15.08
CA HIS A 175 -4.11 15.98 -16.26
C HIS A 175 -3.88 17.48 -16.20
N ARG A 176 -3.37 17.98 -15.08
CA ARG A 176 -3.12 19.42 -14.88
C ARG A 176 -1.79 19.60 -14.15
N THR A 177 -1.26 20.82 -14.22
CA THR A 177 -0.15 21.25 -13.35
C THR A 177 -0.47 20.84 -11.91
N PRO A 178 0.44 20.14 -11.20
CA PRO A 178 0.16 19.58 -9.89
C PRO A 178 -0.44 20.64 -8.98
N LYS A 179 -1.70 20.50 -8.62
CA LYS A 179 -2.34 21.30 -7.57
C LYS A 179 -1.93 20.69 -6.22
N ILE A 180 -0.69 20.89 -5.86
CA ILE A 180 -0.25 20.59 -4.51
C ILE A 180 -0.63 21.79 -3.66
N CYS A 181 -1.46 21.55 -2.66
CA CYS A 181 -1.73 22.57 -1.65
C CYS A 181 -0.40 22.97 -0.98
N SER A 182 -0.27 24.24 -0.63
CA SER A 182 0.93 24.76 0.06
C SER A 182 1.27 24.02 1.36
N ASN A 183 0.29 23.38 1.97
CA ASN A 183 0.40 22.58 3.21
C ASN A 183 0.38 21.06 2.99
N ALA A 184 0.54 20.57 1.76
CA ALA A 184 0.45 19.13 1.47
C ALA A 184 1.48 18.31 2.27
N LYS A 185 2.69 18.83 2.44
CA LYS A 185 3.73 18.17 3.23
C LYS A 185 3.33 18.06 4.70
N ASP A 186 2.79 19.12 5.27
CA ASP A 186 2.31 19.12 6.68
C ASP A 186 1.14 18.15 6.85
N CYS A 187 0.24 18.08 5.87
CA CYS A 187 -0.86 17.11 5.88
C CYS A 187 -0.37 15.66 5.89
N TRP A 188 0.66 15.33 5.11
CA TRP A 188 1.28 14.01 5.15
C TRP A 188 1.96 13.72 6.50
N GLU A 189 2.61 14.70 7.12
CA GLU A 189 3.20 14.57 8.45
C GLU A 189 2.11 14.34 9.52
N HIS A 190 0.97 15.01 9.43
CA HIS A 190 -0.19 14.75 10.30
C HIS A 190 -0.72 13.32 10.12
N LEU A 191 -0.91 12.86 8.88
CA LEU A 191 -1.34 11.48 8.61
C LEU A 191 -0.36 10.46 9.17
N LYS A 192 0.95 10.67 9.00
CA LYS A 192 1.99 9.82 9.57
C LYS A 192 1.86 9.75 11.09
N THR A 193 1.81 10.89 11.76
CA THR A 193 1.69 10.97 13.23
C THR A 193 0.43 10.27 13.74
N MET A 194 -0.72 10.51 13.09
CA MET A 194 -1.99 9.87 13.43
C MET A 194 -1.92 8.34 13.29
N ASN A 195 -1.32 7.83 12.22
CA ASN A 195 -1.17 6.39 12.02
C ASN A 195 -0.19 5.75 13.01
N VAL A 196 0.92 6.40 13.33
CA VAL A 196 1.87 5.95 14.36
C VAL A 196 1.19 5.90 15.74
N SER A 197 0.48 6.95 16.11
CA SER A 197 -0.32 7.00 17.36
C SER A 197 -1.33 5.86 17.44
N LYS A 198 -2.05 5.59 16.33
CA LYS A 198 -2.99 4.48 16.27
C LYS A 198 -2.31 3.11 16.40
N ALA A 199 -1.19 2.90 15.74
CA ALA A 199 -0.42 1.66 15.84
C ALA A 199 0.05 1.43 17.29
N ASN A 200 0.58 2.47 17.94
CA ASN A 200 0.99 2.40 19.35
C ASN A 200 -0.19 2.04 20.25
N TYR A 201 -1.34 2.71 20.07
CA TYR A 201 -2.53 2.40 20.85
C TYR A 201 -3.02 0.96 20.69
N ILE A 202 -2.98 0.42 19.47
CA ILE A 202 -3.35 -0.98 19.21
C ILE A 202 -2.39 -1.94 19.90
N CYS A 203 -1.09 -1.64 19.92
CA CYS A 203 -0.07 -2.52 20.50
C CYS A 203 0.03 -2.42 22.02
N THR A 204 -0.14 -1.24 22.61
CA THR A 204 0.13 -0.98 24.04
C THR A 204 -1.11 -0.64 24.85
N GLY A 205 -2.21 -0.27 24.23
CA GLY A 205 -3.39 0.30 24.88
C GLY A 205 -3.23 1.77 25.26
N GLU A 206 -2.08 2.38 24.99
CA GLU A 206 -1.77 3.77 25.33
C GLU A 206 -1.59 4.64 24.08
N ASN A 207 -2.15 5.85 24.11
CA ASN A 207 -1.97 6.84 23.05
C ASN A 207 -0.63 7.57 23.26
N ILE A 208 0.45 6.94 22.83
CA ILE A 208 1.81 7.49 22.89
C ILE A 208 2.19 7.99 21.47
N MET A 209 2.59 9.26 21.38
CA MET A 209 3.17 9.84 20.16
C MET A 209 4.69 9.69 20.15
#